data_ca77189a981e6610b7543e03332d6d1c
#
_entry.id   ca77189a981e6610b7543e03332d6d1c
#
_cell.length_a   1.000
_cell.length_b   1.000
_cell.length_c   1.000
_cell.angle_alpha   90.00
_cell.angle_beta   90.00
_cell.angle_gamma   90.00
#
_symmetry.space_group_name_H-M   'P 1'
#
loop_
_entity.id
_entity.type
_entity.pdbx_description
1 polymer ?
#
loop_
_entity_poly.entity_id
_entity_poly.type
_entity_poly.pdbx_seq_one_letter_code
_entity_poly.pdbx_strand_id
1 'polypeptide(L)'
;MTEIEIKARVKDRAGLEERLNQIAAFKMQVLRDDTYYGLTKETRCKLRVRRETLLTGGGEEKKTLLTYKRKEMRTLPDGSSSEVNDEKETAIQDADVLEAFLKDSGFLVTLKKQKDVKDWELCVKKDDFPKEAEIGQDLTATFELCNVPPLGDFLEIEILSPGDNPCAVEAIQKKLHELLALVGIGEDQIENRYYSELLRGLGL
;
A
#
# COMPACT_ATOMS: atom_id res chain seq x y z
N MET A 1 -14.24 5.73 -2.49
CA MET A 1 -13.06 5.68 -3.37
C MET A 1 -12.49 4.28 -3.29
N THR A 2 -12.12 3.71 -4.42
CA THR A 2 -11.52 2.38 -4.50
C THR A 2 -10.04 2.55 -4.86
N GLU A 3 -9.17 1.97 -4.05
CA GLU A 3 -7.73 1.93 -4.30
C GLU A 3 -7.43 0.84 -5.32
N ILE A 4 -6.70 1.19 -6.37
CA ILE A 4 -6.25 0.25 -7.39
C ILE A 4 -4.73 0.35 -7.42
N GLU A 5 -4.05 -0.75 -7.09
CA GLU A 5 -2.60 -0.78 -6.99
C GLU A 5 -1.97 -1.90 -7.81
N ILE A 6 -0.73 -1.70 -8.19
CA ILE A 6 0.17 -2.72 -8.73
C ILE A 6 1.46 -2.70 -7.93
N LYS A 7 2.01 -3.88 -7.61
CA LYS A 7 3.27 -4.02 -6.88
C LYS A 7 4.26 -4.84 -7.70
N ALA A 8 5.50 -4.39 -7.76
CA ALA A 8 6.57 -5.07 -8.48
C ALA A 8 7.87 -5.09 -7.68
N ARG A 9 8.69 -6.12 -7.93
CA ARG A 9 10.05 -6.23 -7.37
C ARG A 9 11.01 -5.31 -8.13
N VAL A 10 11.86 -4.62 -7.38
CA VAL A 10 12.86 -3.71 -7.94
C VAL A 10 14.24 -4.35 -7.85
N LYS A 11 14.93 -4.44 -9.00
CA LYS A 11 16.29 -4.99 -9.10
C LYS A 11 17.37 -3.89 -9.04
N ASP A 12 17.02 -2.69 -9.51
CA ASP A 12 17.90 -1.51 -9.56
C ASP A 12 17.18 -0.31 -8.93
N ARG A 13 17.31 -0.18 -7.60
CA ARG A 13 16.66 0.90 -6.83
C ARG A 13 17.16 2.28 -7.26
N ALA A 14 18.48 2.43 -7.44
CA ALA A 14 19.06 3.74 -7.75
C ALA A 14 18.61 4.24 -9.13
N GLY A 15 18.69 3.39 -10.16
CA GLY A 15 18.23 3.76 -11.50
C GLY A 15 16.71 3.98 -11.57
N LEU A 16 15.92 3.29 -10.74
CA LEU A 16 14.49 3.56 -10.64
C LEU A 16 14.21 4.92 -9.99
N GLU A 17 14.92 5.25 -8.90
CA GLU A 17 14.80 6.54 -8.23
C GLU A 17 15.12 7.71 -9.16
N GLU A 18 16.19 7.57 -9.98
CA GLU A 18 16.52 8.57 -11.01
C GLU A 18 15.39 8.75 -12.03
N ARG A 19 14.79 7.66 -12.51
CA ARG A 19 13.66 7.72 -13.45
C ARG A 19 12.43 8.37 -12.82
N LEU A 20 12.10 8.01 -11.58
CA LEU A 20 10.98 8.61 -10.86
C LEU A 20 11.16 10.12 -10.68
N ASN A 21 12.38 10.58 -10.36
CA ASN A 21 12.69 12.01 -10.24
C ASN A 21 12.54 12.78 -11.57
N GLN A 22 12.61 12.10 -12.71
CA GLN A 22 12.42 12.73 -14.03
C GLN A 22 10.96 12.89 -14.42
N ILE A 23 10.06 12.00 -13.94
CA ILE A 23 8.67 11.94 -14.41
C ILE A 23 7.64 12.38 -13.37
N ALA A 24 8.00 12.35 -12.09
CA ALA A 24 7.08 12.57 -10.97
C ALA A 24 7.69 13.53 -9.93
N ALA A 25 6.85 14.15 -9.14
CA ALA A 25 7.25 15.05 -8.07
C ALA A 25 7.52 14.26 -6.78
N PHE A 26 8.75 14.30 -6.28
CA PHE A 26 9.08 13.74 -4.97
C PHE A 26 8.27 14.42 -3.86
N LYS A 27 7.71 13.65 -2.96
CA LYS A 27 6.86 14.13 -1.88
C LYS A 27 7.50 13.97 -0.51
N MET A 28 7.88 12.76 -0.17
CA MET A 28 8.36 12.47 1.18
C MET A 28 9.22 11.22 1.23
N GLN A 29 9.98 11.12 2.32
CA GLN A 29 10.54 9.85 2.76
C GLN A 29 10.02 9.54 4.17
N VAL A 30 9.56 8.31 4.39
CA VAL A 30 8.99 7.88 5.66
C VAL A 30 9.48 6.48 6.02
N LEU A 31 9.89 6.32 7.28
CA LEU A 31 10.16 5.02 7.89
C LEU A 31 8.88 4.53 8.56
N ARG A 32 8.43 3.32 8.23
CA ARG A 32 7.25 2.71 8.81
C ARG A 32 7.63 1.43 9.57
N ASP A 33 7.19 1.33 10.80
CA ASP A 33 7.30 0.13 11.64
C ASP A 33 5.90 -0.34 12.00
N ASP A 34 5.49 -1.46 11.41
CA ASP A 34 4.17 -2.05 11.55
C ASP A 34 4.22 -3.23 12.51
N THR A 35 3.41 -3.23 13.55
CA THR A 35 3.14 -4.39 14.40
C THR A 35 1.68 -4.81 14.24
N TYR A 36 1.47 -6.06 13.85
CA TYR A 36 0.13 -6.63 13.66
C TYR A 36 -0.25 -7.50 14.85
N TYR A 37 -1.45 -7.30 15.34
CA TYR A 37 -2.02 -8.04 16.48
C TYR A 37 -3.25 -8.84 16.05
N GLY A 38 -3.43 -10.00 16.67
CA GLY A 38 -4.61 -10.85 16.48
C GLY A 38 -4.77 -11.79 17.68
N LEU A 39 -5.99 -12.32 17.88
CA LEU A 39 -6.26 -13.31 18.92
C LEU A 39 -5.68 -14.69 18.57
N THR A 40 -5.52 -14.97 17.27
CA THR A 40 -4.83 -16.14 16.74
C THR A 40 -4.05 -15.73 15.49
N LYS A 41 -3.14 -16.58 15.00
CA LYS A 41 -2.43 -16.34 13.73
C LYS A 41 -3.38 -16.25 12.51
N GLU A 42 -4.59 -16.83 12.63
CA GLU A 42 -5.59 -16.95 11.57
C GLU A 42 -6.77 -15.97 11.74
N THR A 43 -6.70 -15.06 12.71
CA THR A 43 -7.79 -14.13 12.98
C THR A 43 -8.10 -13.27 11.76
N ARG A 44 -9.38 -13.22 11.35
CA ARG A 44 -9.86 -12.38 10.23
C ARG A 44 -9.78 -10.89 10.52
N CYS A 45 -9.87 -10.51 11.80
CA CYS A 45 -9.73 -9.14 12.25
C CYS A 45 -8.28 -8.87 12.63
N LYS A 46 -7.65 -7.90 12.00
CA LYS A 46 -6.28 -7.51 12.29
C LYS A 46 -6.25 -6.09 12.83
N LEU A 47 -5.52 -5.91 13.93
CA LEU A 47 -5.12 -4.61 14.40
C LEU A 47 -3.68 -4.37 13.95
N ARG A 48 -3.39 -3.21 13.40
CA ARG A 48 -2.04 -2.75 13.10
C ARG A 48 -1.75 -1.50 13.90
N VAL A 49 -0.67 -1.54 14.65
CA VAL A 49 -0.04 -0.33 15.20
C VAL A 49 1.12 0.01 14.29
N ARG A 50 1.06 1.19 13.66
CA ARG A 50 2.10 1.71 12.75
C ARG A 50 2.76 2.91 13.41
N ARG A 51 4.08 2.83 13.57
CA ARG A 51 4.92 3.98 13.89
C ARG A 51 5.52 4.52 12.62
N GLU A 52 5.25 5.78 12.31
CA GLU A 52 5.83 6.46 11.15
C GLU A 52 6.80 7.53 11.62
N THR A 53 7.95 7.59 10.96
CA THR A 53 8.92 8.68 11.10
C THR A 53 9.09 9.32 9.73
N LEU A 54 8.49 10.50 9.54
CA LEU A 54 8.64 11.30 8.34
C LEU A 54 9.98 12.02 8.41
N LEU A 55 10.82 11.82 7.38
CA LEU A 55 12.13 12.47 7.26
C LEU A 55 11.96 13.75 6.46
N THR A 56 12.18 14.90 7.11
CA THR A 56 12.11 16.22 6.49
C THR A 56 13.47 16.88 6.48
N GLY A 57 13.67 17.88 5.62
CA GLY A 57 14.93 18.66 5.61
C GLY A 57 15.22 19.42 6.91
N GLY A 58 14.25 19.53 7.84
CA GLY A 58 14.36 20.22 9.12
C GLY A 58 14.34 19.29 10.35
N GLY A 59 14.25 17.96 10.16
CA GLY A 59 14.19 17.00 11.26
C GLY A 59 13.25 15.83 11.01
N GLU A 60 12.83 15.19 12.10
CA GLU A 60 11.92 14.05 12.05
C GLU A 60 10.56 14.41 12.66
N GLU A 61 9.48 14.03 11.99
CA GLU A 61 8.14 14.08 12.54
C GLU A 61 7.64 12.65 12.78
N LYS A 62 7.19 12.36 14.00
CA LYS A 62 6.74 11.03 14.40
C LYS A 62 5.23 11.03 14.63
N LYS A 63 4.56 10.03 14.08
CA LYS A 63 3.16 9.75 14.39
C LYS A 63 2.94 8.27 14.58
N THR A 64 1.91 7.93 15.33
CA THR A 64 1.47 6.56 15.50
C THR A 64 0.02 6.44 15.07
N LEU A 65 -0.25 5.41 14.26
CA LEU A 65 -1.55 5.11 13.72
C LEU A 65 -2.01 3.74 14.21
N LEU A 66 -3.27 3.68 14.61
CA LEU A 66 -3.97 2.43 14.86
C LEU A 66 -4.90 2.17 13.68
N THR A 67 -4.71 1.04 13.02
CA THR A 67 -5.56 0.61 11.92
C THR A 67 -6.28 -0.69 12.32
N TYR A 68 -7.60 -0.68 12.24
CA TYR A 68 -8.42 -1.88 12.31
C TYR A 68 -8.83 -2.28 10.91
N LYS A 69 -8.46 -3.50 10.52
CA LYS A 69 -8.78 -4.04 9.20
C LYS A 69 -9.62 -5.30 9.35
N ARG A 70 -10.81 -5.29 8.77
CA ARG A 70 -11.71 -6.43 8.70
C ARG A 70 -11.90 -6.84 7.25
N LYS A 71 -11.65 -8.12 6.98
CA LYS A 71 -11.92 -8.73 5.69
C LYS A 71 -13.31 -9.34 5.69
N GLU A 72 -14.15 -8.92 4.77
CA GLU A 72 -15.44 -9.52 4.49
C GLU A 72 -15.44 -10.13 3.09
N MET A 73 -15.90 -11.38 3.01
CA MET A 73 -16.20 -11.99 1.70
C MET A 73 -17.65 -11.67 1.38
N ARG A 74 -17.89 -10.98 0.28
CA ARG A 74 -19.25 -10.72 -0.22
C ARG A 74 -19.51 -11.60 -1.43
N THR A 75 -20.63 -12.30 -1.41
CA THR A 75 -21.11 -13.03 -2.57
C THR A 75 -21.83 -12.05 -3.50
N LEU A 76 -21.39 -11.98 -4.73
CA LEU A 76 -21.99 -11.15 -5.78
C LEU A 76 -23.25 -11.85 -6.35
N PRO A 77 -24.15 -11.10 -7.01
CA PRO A 77 -25.37 -11.68 -7.60
C PRO A 77 -25.13 -12.79 -8.64
N ASP A 78 -23.94 -12.81 -9.27
CA ASP A 78 -23.52 -13.84 -10.21
C ASP A 78 -22.94 -15.10 -9.54
N GLY A 79 -22.94 -15.15 -8.19
CA GLY A 79 -22.43 -16.27 -7.40
C GLY A 79 -20.91 -16.22 -7.16
N SER A 80 -20.20 -15.26 -7.71
CA SER A 80 -18.78 -15.03 -7.43
C SER A 80 -18.58 -14.40 -6.04
N SER A 81 -17.39 -14.52 -5.47
CA SER A 81 -17.07 -13.93 -4.17
C SER A 81 -16.04 -12.80 -4.36
N SER A 82 -16.33 -11.64 -3.78
CA SER A 82 -15.42 -10.50 -3.72
C SER A 82 -14.97 -10.28 -2.29
N GLU A 83 -13.67 -10.03 -2.08
CA GLU A 83 -13.13 -9.60 -0.79
C GLU A 83 -13.34 -8.09 -0.66
N VAL A 84 -14.00 -7.67 0.41
CA VAL A 84 -14.18 -6.27 0.78
C VAL A 84 -13.41 -6.01 2.06
N ASN A 85 -12.53 -5.04 2.02
CA ASN A 85 -11.77 -4.60 3.18
C ASN A 85 -12.46 -3.39 3.82
N ASP A 86 -12.92 -3.54 5.08
CA ASP A 86 -13.33 -2.41 5.92
C ASP A 86 -12.13 -2.02 6.78
N GLU A 87 -11.55 -0.86 6.48
CA GLU A 87 -10.38 -0.34 7.15
C GLU A 87 -10.73 0.98 7.85
N LYS A 88 -10.42 1.05 9.15
CA LYS A 88 -10.61 2.24 9.98
C LYS A 88 -9.29 2.59 10.62
N GLU A 89 -8.86 3.83 10.43
CA GLU A 89 -7.59 4.32 10.94
C GLU A 89 -7.79 5.55 11.81
N THR A 90 -7.01 5.65 12.87
CA THR A 90 -6.95 6.81 13.75
C THR A 90 -5.54 7.01 14.29
N ALA A 91 -5.17 8.28 14.50
CA ALA A 91 -3.93 8.60 15.20
C ALA A 91 -4.07 8.32 16.70
N ILE A 92 -3.03 7.80 17.30
CA ILE A 92 -2.94 7.57 18.76
C ILE A 92 -1.69 8.25 19.31
N GLN A 93 -1.80 8.78 20.54
CA GLN A 93 -0.69 9.49 21.17
C GLN A 93 0.31 8.53 21.82
N ASP A 94 -0.18 7.46 22.43
CA ASP A 94 0.63 6.51 23.18
C ASP A 94 0.36 5.08 22.73
N ALA A 95 1.26 4.59 21.89
CA ALA A 95 1.18 3.21 21.40
C ALA A 95 1.52 2.20 22.50
N ASP A 96 2.38 2.54 23.42
CA ASP A 96 2.90 1.59 24.42
C ASP A 96 1.80 1.19 25.40
N VAL A 97 0.94 2.14 25.79
CA VAL A 97 -0.25 1.86 26.62
C VAL A 97 -1.22 0.94 25.88
N LEU A 98 -1.50 1.21 24.59
CA LEU A 98 -2.37 0.35 23.80
C LEU A 98 -1.78 -1.05 23.62
N GLU A 99 -0.49 -1.15 23.31
CA GLU A 99 0.19 -2.43 23.12
C GLU A 99 0.24 -3.26 24.40
N ALA A 100 0.44 -2.62 25.57
CA ALA A 100 0.33 -3.26 26.89
C ALA A 100 -1.08 -3.83 27.10
N PHE A 101 -2.11 -3.03 26.85
CA PHE A 101 -3.51 -3.46 26.95
C PHE A 101 -3.80 -4.64 26.02
N LEU A 102 -3.37 -4.58 24.76
CA LEU A 102 -3.59 -5.66 23.79
C LEU A 102 -2.94 -6.96 24.27
N LYS A 103 -1.70 -6.89 24.78
CA LYS A 103 -0.96 -8.03 25.33
C LYS A 103 -1.67 -8.63 26.53
N ASP A 104 -2.07 -7.78 27.50
CA ASP A 104 -2.76 -8.23 28.71
C ASP A 104 -4.15 -8.80 28.42
N SER A 105 -4.79 -8.34 27.34
CA SER A 105 -6.06 -8.85 26.81
C SER A 105 -5.92 -10.12 25.98
N GLY A 106 -4.70 -10.69 25.85
CA GLY A 106 -4.47 -11.95 25.17
C GLY A 106 -4.24 -11.84 23.65
N PHE A 107 -4.04 -10.61 23.12
CA PHE A 107 -3.64 -10.46 21.73
C PHE A 107 -2.18 -10.87 21.54
N LEU A 108 -1.92 -11.55 20.44
CA LEU A 108 -0.58 -11.98 20.04
C LEU A 108 -0.05 -11.08 18.92
N VAL A 109 1.25 -10.82 18.92
CA VAL A 109 1.92 -10.27 17.75
C VAL A 109 1.94 -11.34 16.66
N THR A 110 1.28 -11.08 15.54
CA THR A 110 1.14 -12.02 14.43
C THR A 110 2.13 -11.75 13.30
N LEU A 111 2.62 -10.50 13.19
CA LEU A 111 3.60 -10.08 12.20
C LEU A 111 4.24 -8.76 12.64
N LYS A 112 5.52 -8.60 12.32
CA LYS A 112 6.21 -7.31 12.30
C LYS A 112 6.72 -7.05 10.90
N LYS A 113 6.62 -5.80 10.45
CA LYS A 113 7.09 -5.39 9.13
C LYS A 113 7.64 -3.98 9.19
N GLN A 114 8.80 -3.78 8.60
CA GLN A 114 9.40 -2.47 8.42
C GLN A 114 9.40 -2.09 6.94
N LYS A 115 9.25 -0.80 6.66
CA LYS A 115 9.40 -0.22 5.33
C LYS A 115 10.21 1.08 5.42
N ASP A 116 11.22 1.25 4.58
CA ASP A 116 11.80 2.54 4.23
C ASP A 116 11.21 2.96 2.89
N VAL A 117 10.43 4.02 2.90
CA VAL A 117 9.54 4.43 1.81
C VAL A 117 9.94 5.79 1.28
N LYS A 118 10.00 5.93 -0.04
CA LYS A 118 10.06 7.21 -0.75
C LYS A 118 8.86 7.30 -1.68
N ASP A 119 8.14 8.42 -1.61
CA ASP A 119 6.92 8.66 -2.37
C ASP A 119 7.10 9.75 -3.42
N TRP A 120 6.56 9.49 -4.62
CA TRP A 120 6.41 10.45 -5.70
C TRP A 120 4.96 10.49 -6.17
N GLU A 121 4.54 11.63 -6.69
CA GLU A 121 3.23 11.81 -7.31
C GLU A 121 3.33 12.27 -8.75
N LEU A 122 2.50 11.70 -9.60
CA LEU A 122 2.30 12.07 -10.99
C LEU A 122 0.83 12.38 -11.26
N CYS A 123 0.56 13.53 -11.87
CA CYS A 123 -0.78 13.84 -12.34
C CYS A 123 -1.07 13.08 -13.64
N VAL A 124 -2.07 12.20 -13.61
CA VAL A 124 -2.58 11.48 -14.77
C VAL A 124 -3.80 12.21 -15.28
N LYS A 125 -3.76 12.68 -16.52
CA LYS A 125 -4.84 13.48 -17.09
C LYS A 125 -6.08 12.62 -17.34
N LYS A 126 -7.27 13.19 -17.10
CA LYS A 126 -8.53 12.52 -17.41
C LYS A 126 -8.64 12.11 -18.88
N ASP A 127 -8.01 12.89 -19.76
CA ASP A 127 -8.02 12.66 -21.22
C ASP A 127 -7.10 11.48 -21.63
N ASP A 128 -6.29 10.96 -20.72
CA ASP A 128 -5.48 9.74 -20.92
C ASP A 128 -6.33 8.45 -20.76
N PHE A 129 -7.59 8.59 -20.30
CA PHE A 129 -8.50 7.47 -20.11
C PHE A 129 -9.56 7.43 -21.22
N PRO A 130 -10.07 6.24 -21.57
CA PRO A 130 -11.17 6.11 -22.53
C PRO A 130 -12.44 6.75 -21.96
N LYS A 131 -13.30 7.31 -22.86
CA LYS A 131 -14.52 7.99 -22.44
C LYS A 131 -15.49 7.10 -21.68
N GLU A 132 -15.48 5.81 -21.97
CA GLU A 132 -16.30 4.78 -21.34
C GLU A 132 -15.96 4.57 -19.86
N ALA A 133 -14.77 4.99 -19.44
CA ALA A 133 -14.36 4.97 -18.02
C ALA A 133 -15.05 6.06 -17.19
N GLU A 134 -15.63 7.09 -17.83
CA GLU A 134 -16.35 8.19 -17.16
C GLU A 134 -15.53 8.88 -16.05
N ILE A 135 -14.20 8.95 -16.22
CA ILE A 135 -13.30 9.63 -15.29
C ILE A 135 -13.40 11.15 -15.53
N GLY A 136 -14.11 11.83 -14.66
CA GLY A 136 -14.47 13.25 -14.82
C GLY A 136 -13.38 14.24 -14.42
N GLN A 137 -12.28 13.81 -13.83
CA GLN A 137 -11.19 14.63 -13.30
C GLN A 137 -9.83 14.00 -13.49
N ASP A 138 -8.78 14.82 -13.40
CA ASP A 138 -7.40 14.31 -13.34
C ASP A 138 -7.22 13.47 -12.07
N LEU A 139 -6.45 12.38 -12.18
CA LEU A 139 -6.14 11.48 -11.08
C LEU A 139 -4.68 11.65 -10.66
N THR A 140 -4.36 11.24 -9.46
CA THR A 140 -2.98 11.18 -8.99
C THR A 140 -2.53 9.73 -8.95
N ALA A 141 -1.41 9.45 -9.61
CA ALA A 141 -0.68 8.19 -9.41
C ALA A 141 0.39 8.42 -8.34
N THR A 142 0.36 7.64 -7.29
CA THR A 142 1.38 7.61 -6.24
C THR A 142 2.34 6.46 -6.51
N PHE A 143 3.63 6.74 -6.53
CA PHE A 143 4.71 5.77 -6.63
C PHE A 143 5.36 5.64 -5.25
N GLU A 144 5.22 4.50 -4.61
CA GLU A 144 5.86 4.17 -3.35
C GLU A 144 7.04 3.22 -3.61
N LEU A 145 8.27 3.77 -3.65
CA LEU A 145 9.49 2.96 -3.73
C LEU A 145 9.92 2.59 -2.32
N CYS A 146 9.76 1.33 -1.95
CA CYS A 146 10.02 0.89 -0.58
C CYS A 146 11.06 -0.23 -0.50
N ASN A 147 11.86 -0.21 0.58
CA ASN A 147 12.63 -1.37 1.04
C ASN A 147 11.88 -2.05 2.17
N VAL A 148 11.69 -3.35 2.06
CA VAL A 148 10.97 -4.20 3.04
C VAL A 148 11.89 -5.31 3.52
N PRO A 149 12.67 -5.13 4.59
CA PRO A 149 13.56 -6.17 5.08
C PRO A 149 12.79 -7.42 5.57
N PRO A 150 13.26 -8.65 5.29
CA PRO A 150 14.39 -9.02 4.45
C PRO A 150 14.02 -9.27 2.97
N LEU A 151 12.85 -8.83 2.50
CA LEU A 151 12.31 -9.13 1.17
C LEU A 151 13.01 -8.35 0.04
N GLY A 152 13.64 -7.20 0.36
CA GLY A 152 14.28 -6.31 -0.60
C GLY A 152 13.39 -5.15 -1.06
N ASP A 153 13.66 -4.64 -2.27
CA ASP A 153 13.04 -3.44 -2.81
C ASP A 153 11.83 -3.76 -3.67
N PHE A 154 10.80 -2.90 -3.52
CA PHE A 154 9.55 -2.96 -4.28
C PHE A 154 9.15 -1.56 -4.72
N LEU A 155 8.39 -1.51 -5.82
CA LEU A 155 7.61 -0.36 -6.22
C LEU A 155 6.13 -0.72 -6.13
N GLU A 156 5.37 0.09 -5.42
CA GLU A 156 3.90 0.09 -5.44
C GLU A 156 3.46 1.32 -6.22
N ILE A 157 2.54 1.16 -7.17
CA ILE A 157 1.92 2.27 -7.89
C ILE A 157 0.43 2.19 -7.61
N GLU A 158 -0.14 3.28 -7.12
CA GLU A 158 -1.52 3.37 -6.68
C GLU A 158 -2.23 4.52 -7.38
N ILE A 159 -3.50 4.29 -7.77
CA ILE A 159 -4.43 5.33 -8.19
C ILE A 159 -5.75 5.13 -7.45
N LEU A 160 -6.26 6.19 -6.84
CA LEU A 160 -7.57 6.19 -6.19
C LEU A 160 -8.66 6.44 -7.25
N SER A 161 -9.49 5.43 -7.49
CA SER A 161 -10.67 5.57 -8.36
C SER A 161 -11.77 6.37 -7.66
N PRO A 162 -12.42 7.32 -8.34
CA PRO A 162 -13.53 8.09 -7.79
C PRO A 162 -14.78 7.23 -7.50
N GLY A 163 -14.86 6.02 -8.06
CA GLY A 163 -15.97 5.09 -7.90
C GLY A 163 -15.55 3.65 -8.15
N ASP A 164 -16.53 2.78 -8.25
CA ASP A 164 -16.43 1.34 -8.48
C ASP A 164 -16.91 0.91 -9.89
N ASN A 165 -17.04 1.87 -10.82
CA ASN A 165 -17.36 1.60 -12.22
C ASN A 165 -16.34 0.61 -12.81
N PRO A 166 -16.75 -0.58 -13.29
CA PRO A 166 -15.83 -1.59 -13.82
C PRO A 166 -14.96 -1.07 -14.98
N CYS A 167 -15.51 -0.22 -15.86
CA CYS A 167 -14.74 0.38 -16.96
C CYS A 167 -13.64 1.33 -16.44
N ALA A 168 -13.92 2.08 -15.36
CA ALA A 168 -12.91 2.92 -14.72
C ALA A 168 -11.81 2.08 -14.07
N VAL A 169 -12.18 1.02 -13.36
CA VAL A 169 -11.23 0.10 -12.72
C VAL A 169 -10.29 -0.52 -13.77
N GLU A 170 -10.84 -1.05 -14.88
CA GLU A 170 -10.06 -1.64 -15.97
C GLU A 170 -9.12 -0.61 -16.62
N ALA A 171 -9.63 0.61 -16.89
CA ALA A 171 -8.83 1.68 -17.48
C ALA A 171 -7.68 2.12 -16.56
N ILE A 172 -7.93 2.21 -15.25
CA ILE A 172 -6.90 2.52 -14.25
C ILE A 172 -5.88 1.38 -14.15
N GLN A 173 -6.31 0.12 -14.12
CA GLN A 173 -5.40 -1.02 -14.12
C GLN A 173 -4.47 -0.98 -15.33
N LYS A 174 -5.00 -0.75 -16.52
CA LYS A 174 -4.18 -0.59 -17.73
C LYS A 174 -3.17 0.55 -17.58
N LYS A 175 -3.61 1.69 -17.03
CA LYS A 175 -2.72 2.85 -16.79
C LYS A 175 -1.60 2.50 -15.81
N LEU A 176 -1.87 1.73 -14.76
CA LEU A 176 -0.83 1.27 -13.82
C LEU A 176 0.24 0.42 -14.52
N HIS A 177 -0.14 -0.48 -15.45
CA HIS A 177 0.81 -1.26 -16.26
C HIS A 177 1.63 -0.37 -17.19
N GLU A 178 1.02 0.66 -17.82
CA GLU A 178 1.73 1.65 -18.63
C GLU A 178 2.76 2.44 -17.79
N LEU A 179 2.38 2.86 -16.58
CA LEU A 179 3.28 3.57 -15.66
C LEU A 179 4.42 2.68 -15.16
N LEU A 180 4.14 1.40 -14.91
CA LEU A 180 5.16 0.42 -14.54
C LEU A 180 6.20 0.26 -15.67
N ALA A 181 5.74 0.11 -16.91
CA ALA A 181 6.61 0.05 -18.08
C ALA A 181 7.39 1.35 -18.31
N LEU A 182 6.76 2.52 -18.08
CA LEU A 182 7.40 3.83 -18.22
C LEU A 182 8.61 3.98 -17.31
N VAL A 183 8.56 3.41 -16.10
CA VAL A 183 9.71 3.42 -15.17
C VAL A 183 10.67 2.25 -15.39
N GLY A 184 10.48 1.47 -16.45
CA GLY A 184 11.40 0.40 -16.88
C GLY A 184 11.28 -0.88 -16.05
N ILE A 185 10.13 -1.15 -15.45
CA ILE A 185 9.84 -2.40 -14.75
C ILE A 185 8.96 -3.28 -15.65
N GLY A 186 9.39 -4.53 -15.86
CA GLY A 186 8.68 -5.49 -16.69
C GLY A 186 7.58 -6.23 -15.94
N GLU A 187 6.62 -6.78 -16.68
CA GLU A 187 5.53 -7.60 -16.17
C GLU A 187 6.00 -8.82 -15.35
N ASP A 188 7.17 -9.38 -15.68
CA ASP A 188 7.80 -10.49 -14.97
C ASP A 188 8.23 -10.15 -13.53
N GLN A 189 8.27 -8.87 -13.20
CA GLN A 189 8.64 -8.37 -11.87
C GLN A 189 7.42 -8.12 -10.98
N ILE A 190 6.19 -8.22 -11.51
CA ILE A 190 4.96 -8.03 -10.74
C ILE A 190 4.87 -9.08 -9.63
N GLU A 191 4.58 -8.62 -8.42
CA GLU A 191 4.41 -9.47 -7.24
C GLU A 191 2.98 -9.34 -6.68
N ASN A 192 2.16 -10.36 -6.90
CA ASN A 192 0.75 -10.36 -6.50
C ASN A 192 0.53 -10.76 -5.03
N ARG A 193 1.54 -11.37 -4.38
CA ARG A 193 1.41 -11.81 -2.98
C ARG A 193 1.54 -10.64 -2.03
N TYR A 194 0.80 -10.68 -0.93
CA TYR A 194 0.96 -9.72 0.16
C TYR A 194 2.33 -9.85 0.83
N TYR A 195 2.88 -8.76 1.38
CA TYR A 195 4.12 -8.82 2.17
C TYR A 195 4.02 -9.81 3.34
N SER A 196 2.85 -9.92 3.96
CA SER A 196 2.61 -10.89 5.02
C SER A 196 2.74 -12.35 4.56
N GLU A 197 2.43 -12.65 3.30
CA GLU A 197 2.60 -13.97 2.72
C GLU A 197 4.07 -14.22 2.39
N LEU A 198 4.74 -13.21 1.83
CA LEU A 198 6.17 -13.27 1.52
C LEU A 198 7.01 -13.48 2.78
N LEU A 199 6.72 -12.73 3.86
CA LEU A 199 7.43 -12.85 5.15
C LEU A 199 7.18 -14.21 5.79
N ARG A 200 5.93 -14.70 5.82
CA ARG A 200 5.63 -16.05 6.32
C ARG A 200 6.32 -17.14 5.52
N GLY A 201 6.47 -16.95 4.20
CA GLY A 201 7.24 -17.88 3.37
C GLY A 201 8.71 -17.99 3.77
N LEU A 202 9.24 -16.99 4.49
CA LEU A 202 10.58 -16.99 5.09
C LEU A 202 10.59 -17.48 6.55
N GLY A 203 9.45 -17.89 7.12
CA GLY A 203 9.34 -18.33 8.50
C GLY A 203 9.23 -17.19 9.53
N LEU A 204 8.90 -15.97 9.09
CA LEU A 204 8.78 -14.75 9.88
C LEU A 204 7.32 -14.40 10.21
#